data_f439c4b4bcc873cdf9f63a7f4cc4b116
#
_entry.id   f439c4b4bcc873cdf9f63a7f4cc4b116
#
_cell.length_a   1.000
_cell.length_b   1.000
_cell.length_c   1.000
_cell.angle_alpha   90.00
_cell.angle_beta   90.00
_cell.angle_gamma   90.00
#
_symmetry.space_group_name_H-M   'P 1'
#
loop_
_entity.id
_entity.type
_entity.pdbx_description
1 polymer ?
#
loop_
_entity_poly.entity_id
_entity_poly.type
_entity_poly.pdbx_seq_one_letter_code
_entity_poly.pdbx_strand_id
1 'polypeptide(L)'
;MDADYLSGLTGELTPEGERLYSHVAIAYDHLHAAELELENEKKLEQGTVTIGVSEIALHLLLLPVLGEFRRKYPKIRLRISSYTAPQAIQTVRNGLSDFAVASTPAEVKKPLKAIPLLSFKEILVANAAYKDMFKEPVSSKRLVEYPFICLGKNTSTYDFYTRFFLEHGIAMTADTEAATIDQILPMVRQNLGIGFIPEPLAQEVIEQGIVIQVPLLEEPPVREICFVEDKSSPHSMAANVLKEMLFQAGEKTL
;
A
#
# COMPACT_ATOMS: atom_id res chain seq x y z
N MET A 1 4.41 47.25 -25.75
CA MET A 1 5.88 47.09 -25.73
C MET A 1 6.40 47.92 -26.88
N ASP A 2 7.08 49.00 -26.55
CA ASP A 2 7.42 50.06 -27.52
C ASP A 2 8.46 49.58 -28.54
N ALA A 3 8.33 50.10 -29.78
CA ALA A 3 9.13 49.71 -30.94
C ALA A 3 10.62 50.14 -30.88
N ASP A 4 11.08 50.64 -29.73
CA ASP A 4 12.42 51.20 -29.54
C ASP A 4 13.57 50.19 -29.43
N TYR A 5 13.24 48.88 -29.45
CA TYR A 5 14.24 47.80 -29.34
C TYR A 5 14.71 47.22 -30.69
N LEU A 6 14.13 47.69 -31.79
CA LEU A 6 14.54 47.29 -33.13
C LEU A 6 15.19 48.46 -33.87
N SER A 7 16.37 48.25 -34.38
CA SER A 7 16.98 49.24 -35.29
C SER A 7 16.25 49.15 -36.63
N GLY A 8 15.75 50.28 -37.12
CA GLY A 8 14.98 50.35 -38.36
C GLY A 8 15.70 49.70 -39.55
N LEU A 9 14.95 49.11 -40.48
CA LEU A 9 15.31 48.59 -41.80
C LEU A 9 16.22 47.36 -41.91
N THR A 10 17.04 46.98 -40.91
CA THR A 10 17.93 45.80 -41.00
C THR A 10 17.45 44.61 -40.19
N GLY A 11 16.46 44.78 -39.31
CA GLY A 11 15.96 43.70 -38.43
C GLY A 11 16.96 43.26 -37.35
N GLU A 12 18.04 44.04 -37.14
CA GLU A 12 19.02 43.77 -36.09
C GLU A 12 18.60 44.42 -34.77
N LEU A 13 18.85 43.71 -33.65
CA LEU A 13 18.55 44.21 -32.32
C LEU A 13 19.54 45.31 -31.90
N THR A 14 19.07 46.31 -31.16
CA THR A 14 19.96 47.24 -30.46
C THR A 14 20.68 46.54 -29.31
N PRO A 15 21.79 47.09 -28.77
CA PRO A 15 22.47 46.50 -27.62
C PRO A 15 21.55 46.31 -26.38
N GLU A 16 20.56 47.20 -26.21
CA GLU A 16 19.51 47.06 -25.19
C GLU A 16 18.53 45.95 -25.56
N GLY A 17 18.17 45.84 -26.84
CA GLY A 17 17.34 44.78 -27.39
C GLY A 17 17.96 43.39 -27.22
N GLU A 18 19.27 43.25 -27.47
CA GLU A 18 19.99 41.99 -27.26
C GLU A 18 19.99 41.56 -25.78
N ARG A 19 20.21 42.50 -24.85
CA ARG A 19 20.13 42.23 -23.42
C ARG A 19 18.72 41.78 -23.00
N LEU A 20 17.69 42.48 -23.48
CA LEU A 20 16.31 42.06 -23.20
C LEU A 20 16.00 40.72 -23.83
N TYR A 21 16.41 40.50 -25.08
CA TYR A 21 16.21 39.23 -25.78
C TYR A 21 16.80 38.05 -25.02
N SER A 22 18.03 38.18 -24.49
CA SER A 22 18.66 37.10 -23.72
C SER A 22 17.85 36.69 -22.47
N HIS A 23 17.27 37.66 -21.75
CA HIS A 23 16.41 37.40 -20.61
C HIS A 23 15.05 36.80 -21.03
N VAL A 24 14.47 37.32 -22.11
CA VAL A 24 13.19 36.82 -22.65
C VAL A 24 13.34 35.40 -23.18
N ALA A 25 14.44 35.09 -23.88
CA ALA A 25 14.71 33.75 -24.39
C ALA A 25 14.78 32.71 -23.25
N ILE A 26 15.51 33.00 -22.16
CA ILE A 26 15.59 32.16 -21.00
C ILE A 26 14.20 31.95 -20.36
N ALA A 27 13.43 33.04 -20.22
CA ALA A 27 12.08 32.95 -19.67
C ALA A 27 11.14 32.10 -20.56
N TYR A 28 11.25 32.27 -21.88
CA TYR A 28 10.48 31.49 -22.85
C TYR A 28 10.84 30.00 -22.79
N ASP A 29 12.12 29.66 -22.75
CA ASP A 29 12.59 28.29 -22.64
C ASP A 29 12.06 27.62 -21.35
N HIS A 30 12.04 28.34 -20.22
CA HIS A 30 11.47 27.86 -18.98
C HIS A 30 9.96 27.63 -19.07
N LEU A 31 9.21 28.57 -19.69
CA LEU A 31 7.76 28.39 -19.89
C LEU A 31 7.46 27.23 -20.82
N HIS A 32 8.20 27.11 -21.92
CA HIS A 32 8.03 26.00 -22.87
C HIS A 32 8.38 24.65 -22.26
N ALA A 33 9.44 24.60 -21.46
CA ALA A 33 9.77 23.39 -20.70
C ALA A 33 8.62 22.98 -19.73
N ALA A 34 8.04 23.96 -19.02
CA ALA A 34 6.90 23.70 -18.13
C ALA A 34 5.65 23.22 -18.89
N GLU A 35 5.36 23.80 -20.07
CA GLU A 35 4.27 23.32 -20.93
C GLU A 35 4.48 21.88 -21.39
N LEU A 36 5.71 21.54 -21.82
CA LEU A 36 6.06 20.17 -22.21
C LEU A 36 5.96 19.19 -21.03
N GLU A 37 6.37 19.58 -19.83
CA GLU A 37 6.20 18.76 -18.61
C GLU A 37 4.71 18.47 -18.36
N LEU A 38 3.85 19.49 -18.39
CA LEU A 38 2.40 19.35 -18.21
C LEU A 38 1.75 18.48 -19.30
N GLU A 39 2.19 18.62 -20.56
CA GLU A 39 1.70 17.76 -21.64
C GLU A 39 2.14 16.30 -21.48
N ASN A 40 3.40 16.08 -21.07
CA ASN A 40 3.93 14.74 -20.85
C ASN A 40 3.25 14.06 -19.65
N GLU A 41 2.91 14.81 -18.59
CA GLU A 41 2.11 14.30 -17.49
C GLU A 41 0.70 13.89 -17.95
N LYS A 42 0.05 14.70 -18.81
CA LYS A 42 -1.26 14.36 -19.40
C LYS A 42 -1.20 13.12 -20.31
N LYS A 43 -0.07 12.88 -20.97
CA LYS A 43 0.17 11.70 -21.82
C LYS A 43 0.66 10.49 -21.04
N LEU A 44 0.84 10.58 -19.72
CA LEU A 44 1.42 9.53 -18.86
C LEU A 44 2.86 9.14 -19.28
N GLU A 45 3.58 10.06 -19.87
CA GLU A 45 4.97 9.88 -20.27
C GLU A 45 5.97 10.30 -19.19
N GLN A 46 5.51 11.06 -18.20
CA GLN A 46 6.28 11.48 -17.02
C GLN A 46 5.34 11.58 -15.81
N GLY A 47 5.91 11.63 -14.64
CA GLY A 47 5.20 11.81 -13.38
C GLY A 47 5.67 10.87 -12.28
N THR A 48 5.18 11.11 -11.08
CA THR A 48 5.45 10.27 -9.91
C THR A 48 4.14 9.99 -9.21
N VAL A 49 3.93 8.74 -8.81
CA VAL A 49 2.84 8.34 -7.90
C VAL A 49 3.46 7.92 -6.58
N THR A 50 3.04 8.56 -5.50
CA THR A 50 3.51 8.27 -4.14
C THR A 50 2.42 7.58 -3.33
N ILE A 51 2.71 6.40 -2.81
CA ILE A 51 1.73 5.51 -2.20
C ILE A 51 2.16 5.15 -0.78
N GLY A 52 1.31 5.42 0.21
CA GLY A 52 1.41 4.84 1.54
C GLY A 52 0.72 3.48 1.55
N VAL A 53 1.35 2.43 2.06
CA VAL A 53 0.76 1.09 2.01
C VAL A 53 0.99 0.33 3.30
N SER A 54 -0.02 -0.42 3.77
CA SER A 54 0.20 -1.44 4.78
C SER A 54 0.77 -2.71 4.14
N GLU A 55 1.59 -3.43 4.87
CA GLU A 55 2.33 -4.59 4.34
C GLU A 55 1.40 -5.67 3.77
N ILE A 56 0.31 -5.98 4.48
CA ILE A 56 -0.71 -6.92 3.99
C ILE A 56 -1.31 -6.44 2.66
N ALA A 57 -1.65 -5.15 2.57
CA ALA A 57 -2.23 -4.59 1.35
C ALA A 57 -1.22 -4.56 0.20
N LEU A 58 0.07 -4.37 0.51
CA LEU A 58 1.14 -4.45 -0.48
C LEU A 58 1.14 -5.82 -1.17
N HIS A 59 1.18 -6.89 -0.37
CA HIS A 59 1.29 -8.26 -0.91
C HIS A 59 0.01 -8.76 -1.57
N LEU A 60 -1.15 -8.54 -0.94
CA LEU A 60 -2.40 -9.12 -1.43
C LEU A 60 -2.99 -8.40 -2.65
N LEU A 61 -2.76 -7.09 -2.79
CA LEU A 61 -3.40 -6.31 -3.84
C LEU A 61 -2.43 -5.47 -4.66
N LEU A 62 -1.53 -4.71 -3.99
CA LEU A 62 -0.81 -3.65 -4.69
C LEU A 62 0.26 -4.19 -5.64
N LEU A 63 1.07 -5.17 -5.25
CA LEU A 63 2.17 -5.68 -6.07
C LEU A 63 1.74 -6.21 -7.44
N PRO A 64 0.68 -7.04 -7.59
CA PRO A 64 0.20 -7.49 -8.89
C PRO A 64 -0.23 -6.31 -9.78
N VAL A 65 -0.96 -5.34 -9.21
CA VAL A 65 -1.43 -4.16 -9.94
C VAL A 65 -0.27 -3.26 -10.37
N LEU A 66 0.73 -3.07 -9.51
CA LEU A 66 1.93 -2.30 -9.85
C LEU A 66 2.75 -2.96 -10.97
N GLY A 67 2.82 -4.29 -11.00
CA GLY A 67 3.45 -5.02 -12.09
C GLY A 67 2.77 -4.75 -13.44
N GLU A 68 1.44 -4.72 -13.47
CA GLU A 68 0.67 -4.37 -14.67
C GLU A 68 0.82 -2.89 -15.02
N PHE A 69 0.71 -2.00 -14.04
CA PHE A 69 0.88 -0.56 -14.22
C PHE A 69 2.26 -0.24 -14.81
N ARG A 70 3.33 -0.83 -14.28
CA ARG A 70 4.70 -0.62 -14.78
C ARG A 70 4.87 -1.04 -16.25
N ARG A 71 4.22 -2.13 -16.66
CA ARG A 71 4.26 -2.57 -18.08
C ARG A 71 3.56 -1.59 -19.01
N LYS A 72 2.44 -0.98 -18.55
CA LYS A 72 1.67 -0.02 -19.36
C LYS A 72 2.30 1.37 -19.36
N TYR A 73 2.89 1.79 -18.24
CA TYR A 73 3.40 3.15 -18.02
C TYR A 73 4.85 3.13 -17.50
N PRO A 74 5.81 2.68 -18.31
CA PRO A 74 7.19 2.43 -17.87
C PRO A 74 7.94 3.69 -17.43
N LYS A 75 7.52 4.87 -17.91
CA LYS A 75 8.16 6.15 -17.59
C LYS A 75 7.66 6.79 -16.29
N ILE A 76 6.52 6.32 -15.73
CA ILE A 76 5.99 6.82 -14.47
C ILE A 76 6.83 6.28 -13.30
N ARG A 77 7.24 7.17 -12.41
CA ARG A 77 7.95 6.81 -11.18
C ARG A 77 6.96 6.40 -10.10
N LEU A 78 7.26 5.31 -9.39
CA LEU A 78 6.49 4.84 -8.24
C LEU A 78 7.33 5.02 -6.99
N ARG A 79 6.77 5.72 -5.99
CA ARG A 79 7.31 5.83 -4.64
C ARG A 79 6.38 5.09 -3.70
N ILE A 80 6.82 3.97 -3.19
CA ILE A 80 6.04 3.09 -2.33
C ILE A 80 6.71 3.08 -0.97
N SER A 81 5.96 3.43 0.06
CA SER A 81 6.44 3.39 1.43
C SER A 81 5.55 2.45 2.23
N SER A 82 6.17 1.35 2.70
CA SER A 82 5.48 0.39 3.54
C SER A 82 5.47 0.84 5.00
N TYR A 83 4.31 0.74 5.62
CA TYR A 83 4.03 1.21 6.96
C TYR A 83 3.04 0.29 7.68
N THR A 84 2.79 0.53 8.96
CA THR A 84 1.55 0.07 9.59
C THR A 84 0.35 0.79 8.95
N ALA A 85 -0.84 0.20 8.99
CA ALA A 85 -2.02 0.81 8.40
C ALA A 85 -2.31 2.24 8.90
N PRO A 86 -2.22 2.55 10.22
CA PRO A 86 -2.35 3.92 10.70
C PRO A 86 -1.30 4.89 10.15
N GLN A 87 -0.05 4.44 10.02
CA GLN A 87 1.03 5.27 9.46
C GLN A 87 0.82 5.56 7.97
N ALA A 88 0.42 4.54 7.18
CA ALA A 88 0.10 4.70 5.78
C ALA A 88 -1.02 5.75 5.56
N ILE A 89 -2.07 5.69 6.37
CA ILE A 89 -3.17 6.67 6.35
C ILE A 89 -2.68 8.08 6.71
N GLN A 90 -1.77 8.18 7.68
CA GLN A 90 -1.21 9.46 8.10
C GLN A 90 -0.38 10.13 7.00
N THR A 91 0.27 9.38 6.11
CA THR A 91 1.00 9.99 4.97
C THR A 91 0.07 10.74 4.03
N VAL A 92 -1.13 10.23 3.78
CA VAL A 92 -2.15 10.93 2.97
C VAL A 92 -2.62 12.20 3.66
N ARG A 93 -2.90 12.13 4.98
CA ARG A 93 -3.30 13.32 5.76
C ARG A 93 -2.27 14.44 5.73
N ASN A 94 -1.00 14.07 5.71
CA ASN A 94 0.12 15.01 5.67
C ASN A 94 0.49 15.45 4.25
N GLY A 95 -0.21 15.01 3.21
CA GLY A 95 0.11 15.31 1.81
C GLY A 95 1.42 14.69 1.31
N LEU A 96 1.93 13.66 2.00
CA LEU A 96 3.17 12.95 1.64
C LEU A 96 2.93 11.83 0.65
N SER A 97 1.68 11.36 0.51
CA SER A 97 1.26 10.35 -0.45
C SER A 97 0.00 10.81 -1.17
N ASP A 98 -0.11 10.46 -2.45
CA ASP A 98 -1.31 10.72 -3.26
C ASP A 98 -2.52 9.99 -2.66
N PHE A 99 -2.31 8.73 -2.26
CA PHE A 99 -3.30 7.91 -1.58
C PHE A 99 -2.60 6.83 -0.73
N ALA A 100 -3.40 6.13 0.08
CA ALA A 100 -2.91 4.94 0.76
C ALA A 100 -3.76 3.72 0.43
N VAL A 101 -3.15 2.53 0.56
CA VAL A 101 -3.83 1.24 0.51
C VAL A 101 -3.54 0.52 1.83
N ALA A 102 -4.58 0.32 2.65
CA ALA A 102 -4.40 -0.13 4.02
C ALA A 102 -5.39 -1.21 4.41
N SER A 103 -4.93 -2.18 5.22
CA SER A 103 -5.78 -3.24 5.77
C SER A 103 -6.53 -2.77 7.02
N THR A 104 -7.77 -3.27 7.20
CA THR A 104 -8.56 -3.03 8.41
C THR A 104 -8.06 -3.91 9.58
N PRO A 105 -8.35 -3.56 10.84
CA PRO A 105 -9.03 -2.34 11.25
C PRO A 105 -8.14 -1.10 11.03
N ALA A 106 -8.77 -0.04 10.50
CA ALA A 106 -8.08 1.22 10.27
C ALA A 106 -9.03 2.37 10.54
N GLU A 107 -8.65 3.27 11.43
CA GLU A 107 -9.46 4.44 11.75
C GLU A 107 -9.20 5.55 10.72
N VAL A 108 -10.21 5.82 9.88
CA VAL A 108 -10.16 6.88 8.88
C VAL A 108 -11.11 7.99 9.27
N LYS A 109 -10.55 9.17 9.59
CA LYS A 109 -11.31 10.37 9.99
C LYS A 109 -11.32 11.38 8.83
N LYS A 110 -12.38 12.18 8.75
CA LYS A 110 -12.47 13.32 7.83
C LYS A 110 -11.21 14.20 7.92
N PRO A 111 -10.71 14.76 6.80
CA PRO A 111 -11.31 14.77 5.45
C PRO A 111 -11.11 13.48 4.64
N LEU A 112 -10.33 12.51 5.15
CA LEU A 112 -10.04 11.29 4.43
C LEU A 112 -11.27 10.40 4.29
N LYS A 113 -11.30 9.62 3.20
CA LYS A 113 -12.30 8.59 2.92
C LYS A 113 -11.61 7.25 2.68
N ALA A 114 -12.13 6.20 3.31
CA ALA A 114 -11.78 4.82 2.99
C ALA A 114 -12.85 4.20 2.08
N ILE A 115 -12.40 3.45 1.07
CA ILE A 115 -13.25 2.73 0.14
C ILE A 115 -12.75 1.28 0.11
N PRO A 116 -13.57 0.29 0.49
CA PRO A 116 -13.19 -1.12 0.42
C PRO A 116 -12.83 -1.54 -1.01
N LEU A 117 -11.76 -2.33 -1.16
CA LEU A 117 -11.30 -2.89 -2.44
C LEU A 117 -11.36 -4.41 -2.45
N LEU A 118 -10.96 -5.07 -1.35
CA LEU A 118 -10.80 -6.51 -1.28
C LEU A 118 -11.05 -6.99 0.14
N SER A 119 -11.76 -8.09 0.30
CA SER A 119 -11.91 -8.80 1.57
C SER A 119 -10.98 -10.02 1.61
N PHE A 120 -10.43 -10.32 2.79
CA PHE A 120 -9.57 -11.49 2.99
C PHE A 120 -9.78 -12.11 4.36
N LYS A 121 -9.51 -13.41 4.45
CA LYS A 121 -9.54 -14.16 5.70
C LYS A 121 -8.16 -14.29 6.29
N GLU A 122 -8.11 -14.31 7.61
CA GLU A 122 -6.91 -14.70 8.37
C GLU A 122 -7.06 -16.17 8.78
N ILE A 123 -6.02 -16.95 8.58
CA ILE A 123 -5.96 -18.35 9.02
C ILE A 123 -4.84 -18.54 10.03
N LEU A 124 -5.03 -19.44 10.97
CA LEU A 124 -3.98 -19.86 11.88
C LEU A 124 -3.14 -20.94 11.19
N VAL A 125 -1.83 -20.79 11.23
CA VAL A 125 -0.89 -21.75 10.66
C VAL A 125 0.07 -22.28 11.73
N ALA A 126 0.47 -23.53 11.54
CA ALA A 126 1.46 -24.22 12.37
C ALA A 126 2.46 -24.98 11.48
N ASN A 127 3.62 -25.34 12.04
CA ASN A 127 4.55 -26.24 11.36
C ASN A 127 3.88 -27.61 11.08
N ALA A 128 4.23 -28.25 9.97
CA ALA A 128 3.69 -29.56 9.59
C ALA A 128 3.91 -30.66 10.67
N ALA A 129 4.88 -30.50 11.57
CA ALA A 129 5.10 -31.39 12.70
C ALA A 129 3.89 -31.45 13.66
N TYR A 130 3.02 -30.46 13.67
CA TYR A 130 1.80 -30.41 14.46
C TYR A 130 0.57 -31.09 13.79
N LYS A 131 0.73 -31.67 12.60
CA LYS A 131 -0.38 -32.22 11.80
C LYS A 131 -1.26 -33.22 12.58
N ASP A 132 -0.63 -34.06 13.38
CA ASP A 132 -1.38 -35.07 14.16
C ASP A 132 -2.13 -34.47 15.36
N MET A 133 -1.73 -33.30 15.84
CA MET A 133 -2.34 -32.59 16.97
C MET A 133 -3.55 -31.73 16.56
N PHE A 134 -3.62 -31.33 15.30
CA PHE A 134 -4.65 -30.43 14.76
C PHE A 134 -5.49 -31.10 13.66
N LYS A 135 -5.83 -32.41 13.85
CA LYS A 135 -6.71 -33.13 12.92
C LYS A 135 -8.17 -32.67 13.00
N GLU A 136 -8.58 -32.26 14.18
CA GLU A 136 -9.93 -31.78 14.45
C GLU A 136 -9.90 -30.30 14.79
N PRO A 137 -11.00 -29.55 14.52
CA PRO A 137 -11.09 -28.15 14.91
C PRO A 137 -10.88 -27.95 16.40
N VAL A 138 -10.03 -26.96 16.73
CA VAL A 138 -9.69 -26.64 18.12
C VAL A 138 -10.31 -25.30 18.53
N SER A 139 -10.71 -25.22 19.81
CA SER A 139 -11.11 -23.92 20.36
C SER A 139 -9.91 -22.99 20.50
N SER A 140 -10.12 -21.71 20.26
CA SER A 140 -9.13 -20.65 20.49
C SER A 140 -8.53 -20.68 21.89
N LYS A 141 -9.28 -21.20 22.90
CA LYS A 141 -8.80 -21.38 24.28
C LYS A 141 -7.62 -22.34 24.40
N ARG A 142 -7.49 -23.31 23.50
CA ARG A 142 -6.35 -24.24 23.51
C ARG A 142 -5.08 -23.62 22.92
N LEU A 143 -5.18 -22.49 22.22
CA LEU A 143 -4.02 -21.86 21.59
C LEU A 143 -3.01 -21.33 22.61
N VAL A 144 -3.44 -21.09 23.85
CA VAL A 144 -2.53 -20.69 24.96
C VAL A 144 -1.56 -21.79 25.37
N GLU A 145 -1.77 -23.03 24.91
CA GLU A 145 -0.87 -24.17 25.17
C GLU A 145 0.32 -24.19 24.21
N TYR A 146 0.32 -23.35 23.18
CA TYR A 146 1.33 -23.29 22.12
C TYR A 146 2.01 -21.93 22.09
N PRO A 147 3.33 -21.88 21.81
CA PRO A 147 4.00 -20.63 21.58
C PRO A 147 3.31 -19.86 20.45
N PHE A 148 2.98 -18.58 20.70
CA PHE A 148 2.24 -17.74 19.77
C PHE A 148 3.11 -16.64 19.17
N ILE A 149 3.12 -16.54 17.83
CA ILE A 149 3.84 -15.52 17.07
C ILE A 149 2.83 -14.47 16.64
N CYS A 150 3.09 -13.20 16.98
CA CYS A 150 2.24 -12.07 16.61
C CYS A 150 3.06 -10.87 16.19
N LEU A 151 2.43 -9.92 15.53
CA LEU A 151 3.03 -8.61 15.29
C LEU A 151 3.11 -7.79 16.58
N GLY A 152 4.03 -6.83 16.64
CA GLY A 152 4.22 -5.96 17.79
C GLY A 152 2.98 -5.10 18.12
N LYS A 153 2.88 -4.66 19.37
CA LYS A 153 1.74 -3.93 19.98
C LYS A 153 1.37 -2.62 19.28
N ASN A 154 2.24 -2.07 18.44
CA ASN A 154 2.00 -0.82 17.72
C ASN A 154 1.32 -1.02 16.35
N THR A 155 0.76 -2.20 16.09
CA THR A 155 0.11 -2.53 14.83
C THR A 155 -1.39 -2.74 15.00
N SER A 156 -2.18 -2.30 14.01
CA SER A 156 -3.62 -2.58 14.00
C SER A 156 -3.96 -4.07 13.91
N THR A 157 -3.02 -4.88 13.42
CA THR A 157 -3.15 -6.34 13.38
C THR A 157 -3.04 -6.95 14.79
N TYR A 158 -2.13 -6.44 15.63
CA TYR A 158 -2.09 -6.83 17.05
C TYR A 158 -3.40 -6.50 17.76
N ASP A 159 -3.92 -5.29 17.56
CA ASP A 159 -5.20 -4.87 18.18
C ASP A 159 -6.37 -5.74 17.68
N PHE A 160 -6.35 -6.12 16.41
CA PHE A 160 -7.34 -7.00 15.80
C PHE A 160 -7.36 -8.38 16.51
N TYR A 161 -6.21 -9.03 16.65
CA TYR A 161 -6.14 -10.33 17.33
C TYR A 161 -6.40 -10.23 18.82
N THR A 162 -5.90 -9.18 19.48
CA THR A 162 -6.19 -8.94 20.89
C THR A 162 -7.70 -8.86 21.14
N ARG A 163 -8.43 -8.17 20.28
CA ARG A 163 -9.90 -8.08 20.38
C ARG A 163 -10.56 -9.44 20.15
N PHE A 164 -10.17 -10.14 19.09
CA PHE A 164 -10.67 -11.49 18.80
C PHE A 164 -10.51 -12.43 20.01
N PHE A 165 -9.33 -12.50 20.61
CA PHE A 165 -9.08 -13.33 21.76
C PHE A 165 -9.86 -12.90 23.01
N LEU A 166 -9.96 -11.59 23.26
CA LEU A 166 -10.72 -11.05 24.40
C LEU A 166 -12.23 -11.38 24.28
N GLU A 167 -12.80 -11.32 23.09
CA GLU A 167 -14.20 -11.70 22.83
C GLU A 167 -14.47 -13.16 23.18
N HIS A 168 -13.43 -14.01 23.13
CA HIS A 168 -13.51 -15.43 23.53
C HIS A 168 -13.00 -15.70 24.96
N GLY A 169 -12.78 -14.62 25.74
CA GLY A 169 -12.36 -14.72 27.15
C GLY A 169 -10.89 -15.13 27.35
N ILE A 170 -10.04 -14.84 26.35
CA ILE A 170 -8.61 -15.17 26.37
C ILE A 170 -7.79 -13.89 26.40
N ALA A 171 -6.84 -13.80 27.32
CA ALA A 171 -5.80 -12.77 27.26
C ALA A 171 -4.68 -13.25 26.32
N MET A 172 -4.57 -12.64 25.12
CA MET A 172 -3.52 -12.98 24.18
C MET A 172 -2.15 -12.54 24.73
N THR A 173 -1.20 -13.45 24.71
CA THR A 173 0.21 -13.16 24.99
C THR A 173 1.03 -13.68 23.82
N ALA A 174 1.84 -12.82 23.20
CA ALA A 174 2.78 -13.25 22.18
C ALA A 174 4.07 -13.75 22.85
N ASP A 175 4.49 -14.97 22.52
CA ASP A 175 5.79 -15.50 22.93
C ASP A 175 6.91 -14.99 22.04
N THR A 176 6.56 -14.68 20.79
CA THR A 176 7.47 -14.10 19.80
C THR A 176 6.80 -12.92 19.12
N GLU A 177 7.44 -11.76 19.17
CA GLU A 177 6.98 -10.57 18.45
C GLU A 177 7.75 -10.43 17.12
N ALA A 178 7.00 -10.37 16.01
CA ALA A 178 7.52 -10.09 14.69
C ALA A 178 7.33 -8.61 14.33
N ALA A 179 8.27 -8.02 13.64
CA ALA A 179 8.17 -6.64 13.19
C ALA A 179 7.22 -6.49 12.00
N THR A 180 7.15 -7.50 11.13
CA THR A 180 6.42 -7.48 9.86
C THR A 180 5.70 -8.81 9.62
N ILE A 181 4.63 -8.78 8.81
CA ILE A 181 3.85 -9.98 8.48
C ILE A 181 4.70 -11.04 7.75
N ASP A 182 5.67 -10.61 6.96
CA ASP A 182 6.58 -11.48 6.21
C ASP A 182 7.44 -12.38 7.10
N GLN A 183 7.62 -11.99 8.36
CA GLN A 183 8.41 -12.76 9.32
C GLN A 183 7.62 -13.91 9.95
N ILE A 184 6.28 -13.82 10.00
CA ILE A 184 5.42 -14.81 10.67
C ILE A 184 5.61 -16.19 10.04
N LEU A 185 5.40 -16.29 8.73
CA LEU A 185 5.44 -17.58 8.04
C LEU A 185 6.82 -18.26 8.10
N PRO A 186 7.96 -17.58 7.88
CA PRO A 186 9.29 -18.15 8.13
C PRO A 186 9.49 -18.64 9.56
N MET A 187 9.01 -17.93 10.57
CA MET A 187 9.10 -18.36 11.98
C MET A 187 8.28 -19.62 12.25
N VAL A 188 7.05 -19.68 11.73
CA VAL A 188 6.19 -20.89 11.82
C VAL A 188 6.87 -22.09 11.14
N ARG A 189 7.47 -21.89 9.97
CA ARG A 189 8.23 -22.94 9.26
C ARG A 189 9.40 -23.50 10.08
N GLN A 190 10.02 -22.68 10.90
CA GLN A 190 11.12 -23.08 11.80
C GLN A 190 10.61 -23.58 13.17
N ASN A 191 9.29 -23.77 13.30
CA ASN A 191 8.66 -24.30 14.51
C ASN A 191 8.86 -23.41 15.76
N LEU A 192 8.94 -22.08 15.58
CA LEU A 192 9.01 -21.15 16.70
C LEU A 192 7.65 -20.97 17.40
N GLY A 193 6.55 -21.39 16.76
CA GLY A 193 5.21 -21.29 17.29
C GLY A 193 4.14 -21.36 16.19
N ILE A 194 2.93 -21.04 16.57
CA ILE A 194 1.77 -20.88 15.69
C ILE A 194 1.50 -19.39 15.48
N GLY A 195 0.87 -19.02 14.36
CA GLY A 195 0.59 -17.61 14.08
C GLY A 195 -0.51 -17.43 13.05
N PHE A 196 -1.19 -16.30 13.11
CA PHE A 196 -2.15 -15.92 12.07
C PHE A 196 -1.47 -15.26 10.89
N ILE A 197 -2.00 -15.53 9.69
CA ILE A 197 -1.53 -14.96 8.43
C ILE A 197 -2.73 -14.86 7.47
N PRO A 198 -2.78 -13.86 6.57
CA PRO A 198 -3.75 -13.84 5.49
C PRO A 198 -3.68 -15.13 4.66
N GLU A 199 -4.82 -15.79 4.46
CA GLU A 199 -4.92 -17.08 3.78
C GLU A 199 -4.15 -17.14 2.44
N PRO A 200 -4.25 -16.12 1.53
CA PRO A 200 -3.54 -16.16 0.26
C PRO A 200 -2.01 -16.20 0.39
N LEU A 201 -1.45 -15.68 1.49
CA LEU A 201 0.01 -15.67 1.72
C LEU A 201 0.53 -17.02 2.22
N ALA A 202 -0.33 -17.86 2.76
CA ALA A 202 0.05 -19.19 3.28
C ALA A 202 -0.20 -20.32 2.27
N GLN A 203 -1.03 -20.10 1.26
CA GLN A 203 -1.56 -21.15 0.39
C GLN A 203 -0.45 -21.99 -0.25
N GLU A 204 0.55 -21.39 -0.85
CA GLU A 204 1.64 -22.11 -1.51
C GLU A 204 2.39 -23.03 -0.54
N VAL A 205 2.73 -22.54 0.65
CA VAL A 205 3.48 -23.34 1.64
C VAL A 205 2.62 -24.41 2.32
N ILE A 206 1.30 -24.23 2.38
CA ILE A 206 0.35 -25.26 2.81
C ILE A 206 0.28 -26.37 1.75
N GLU A 207 0.16 -26.02 0.47
CA GLU A 207 0.14 -26.99 -0.64
C GLU A 207 1.45 -27.79 -0.72
N GLN A 208 2.59 -27.17 -0.40
CA GLN A 208 3.88 -27.84 -0.29
C GLN A 208 4.00 -28.75 0.96
N GLY A 209 3.04 -28.69 1.88
CA GLY A 209 3.05 -29.48 3.11
C GLY A 209 4.11 -29.05 4.13
N ILE A 210 4.62 -27.83 4.02
CA ILE A 210 5.65 -27.27 4.93
C ILE A 210 5.00 -26.74 6.21
N VAL A 211 3.83 -26.15 6.08
CA VAL A 211 2.96 -25.73 7.18
C VAL A 211 1.57 -26.31 6.99
N ILE A 212 0.79 -26.29 8.03
CA ILE A 212 -0.63 -26.69 8.01
C ILE A 212 -1.49 -25.52 8.45
N GLN A 213 -2.71 -25.45 7.92
CA GLN A 213 -3.75 -24.65 8.52
C GLN A 213 -4.27 -25.36 9.77
N VAL A 214 -4.35 -24.65 10.88
CA VAL A 214 -4.98 -25.12 12.11
C VAL A 214 -6.47 -24.78 12.04
N PRO A 215 -7.36 -25.77 11.96
CA PRO A 215 -8.79 -25.51 11.94
C PRO A 215 -9.26 -25.02 13.31
N LEU A 216 -10.00 -23.91 13.31
CA LEU A 216 -10.53 -23.28 14.52
C LEU A 216 -12.05 -23.44 14.59
N LEU A 217 -12.59 -23.60 15.81
CA LEU A 217 -14.03 -23.52 16.06
C LEU A 217 -14.52 -22.08 15.97
N GLU A 218 -13.69 -21.13 16.41
CA GLU A 218 -13.96 -19.70 16.35
C GLU A 218 -13.03 -19.06 15.29
N GLU A 219 -13.59 -18.67 14.15
CA GLU A 219 -12.82 -18.02 13.10
C GLU A 219 -12.66 -16.52 13.36
N PRO A 220 -11.48 -15.92 13.09
CA PRO A 220 -11.32 -14.48 13.12
C PRO A 220 -12.26 -13.80 12.11
N PRO A 221 -12.75 -12.59 12.41
CA PRO A 221 -13.55 -11.83 11.47
C PRO A 221 -12.80 -11.57 10.16
N VAL A 222 -13.56 -11.48 9.06
CA VAL A 222 -13.03 -11.08 7.76
C VAL A 222 -12.47 -9.65 7.84
N ARG A 223 -11.32 -9.43 7.21
CA ARG A 223 -10.67 -8.11 7.09
C ARG A 223 -10.78 -7.60 5.67
N GLU A 224 -10.57 -6.30 5.51
CA GLU A 224 -10.63 -5.64 4.21
C GLU A 224 -9.33 -4.89 3.92
N ILE A 225 -9.04 -4.74 2.64
CA ILE A 225 -8.08 -3.77 2.13
C ILE A 225 -8.88 -2.60 1.59
N CYS A 226 -8.55 -1.40 2.06
CA CYS A 226 -9.22 -0.17 1.67
C CYS A 226 -8.28 0.77 0.92
N PHE A 227 -8.82 1.45 -0.07
CA PHE A 227 -8.22 2.64 -0.68
C PHE A 227 -8.57 3.85 0.18
N VAL A 228 -7.56 4.65 0.53
CA VAL A 228 -7.74 5.83 1.39
C VAL A 228 -7.21 7.06 0.67
N GLU A 229 -8.07 8.05 0.51
CA GLU A 229 -7.76 9.31 -0.18
C GLU A 229 -8.28 10.53 0.58
N ASP A 230 -7.69 11.69 0.31
CA ASP A 230 -8.26 12.98 0.64
C ASP A 230 -9.01 13.51 -0.58
N LYS A 231 -10.34 13.60 -0.48
CA LYS A 231 -11.18 14.11 -1.58
C LYS A 231 -10.96 15.59 -1.90
N SER A 232 -10.37 16.35 -0.98
CA SER A 232 -10.08 17.76 -1.20
C SER A 232 -8.78 17.96 -2.00
N SER A 233 -7.94 16.94 -2.12
CA SER A 233 -6.67 16.98 -2.85
C SER A 233 -6.82 16.30 -4.22
N PRO A 234 -6.63 17.00 -5.33
CA PRO A 234 -6.71 16.39 -6.66
C PRO A 234 -5.52 15.45 -6.88
N HIS A 235 -5.79 14.28 -7.43
CA HIS A 235 -4.75 13.35 -7.85
C HIS A 235 -4.18 13.72 -9.22
N SER A 236 -2.90 13.43 -9.44
CA SER A 236 -2.30 13.47 -10.78
C SER A 236 -3.00 12.48 -11.73
N MET A 237 -2.84 12.65 -13.03
CA MET A 237 -3.38 11.72 -14.02
C MET A 237 -2.87 10.28 -13.78
N ALA A 238 -1.58 10.12 -13.48
CA ALA A 238 -0.99 8.82 -13.19
C ALA A 238 -1.56 8.16 -11.93
N ALA A 239 -1.80 8.95 -10.86
CA ALA A 239 -2.43 8.46 -9.64
C ALA A 239 -3.88 8.04 -9.87
N ASN A 240 -4.64 8.78 -10.71
CA ASN A 240 -6.01 8.41 -11.08
C ASN A 240 -6.07 7.10 -11.87
N VAL A 241 -5.17 6.92 -12.84
CA VAL A 241 -5.10 5.66 -13.62
C VAL A 241 -4.76 4.48 -12.70
N LEU A 242 -3.79 4.63 -11.80
CA LEU A 242 -3.46 3.55 -10.86
C LEU A 242 -4.62 3.26 -9.90
N LYS A 243 -5.32 4.29 -9.43
CA LYS A 243 -6.55 4.15 -8.64
C LYS A 243 -7.59 3.29 -9.37
N GLU A 244 -7.90 3.60 -10.63
CA GLU A 244 -8.85 2.82 -11.43
C GLU A 244 -8.42 1.35 -11.56
N MET A 245 -7.13 1.10 -11.79
CA MET A 245 -6.60 -0.27 -11.88
C MET A 245 -6.75 -1.02 -10.54
N LEU A 246 -6.56 -0.35 -9.40
CA LEU A 246 -6.78 -0.95 -8.08
C LEU A 246 -8.25 -1.32 -7.86
N PHE A 247 -9.19 -0.46 -8.25
CA PHE A 247 -10.62 -0.76 -8.16
C PHE A 247 -11.02 -1.95 -9.04
N GLN A 248 -10.54 -1.98 -10.30
CA GLN A 248 -10.78 -3.11 -11.21
C GLN A 248 -10.19 -4.43 -10.70
N ALA A 249 -9.04 -4.38 -10.03
CA ALA A 249 -8.42 -5.57 -9.43
C ALA A 249 -9.24 -6.07 -8.23
N GLY A 250 -9.75 -5.18 -7.38
CA GLY A 250 -10.62 -5.53 -6.26
C GLY A 250 -11.93 -6.20 -6.71
N GLU A 251 -12.56 -5.71 -7.78
CA GLU A 251 -13.80 -6.29 -8.33
C GLU A 251 -13.62 -7.70 -8.90
N LYS A 252 -12.45 -8.04 -9.41
CA LYS A 252 -12.15 -9.37 -9.99
C LYS A 252 -11.90 -10.45 -8.93
N THR A 253 -11.67 -10.05 -7.71
CA THR A 253 -11.30 -10.97 -6.61
C THR A 253 -12.51 -11.26 -5.68
N LEU A 254 -13.64 -10.57 -5.91
CA LEU A 254 -14.96 -10.81 -5.32
C LEU A 254 -15.72 -11.85 -6.14
#